data_1cbd7cb65c8664f31181ee66980aa7f2
#
_entry.id   1cbd7cb65c8664f31181ee66980aa7f2
#
_cell.length_a   1.000
_cell.length_b   1.000
_cell.length_c   1.000
_cell.angle_alpha   90.00
_cell.angle_beta   90.00
_cell.angle_gamma   90.00
#
_symmetry.space_group_name_H-M   'P 1'
#
loop_
_entity.id
_entity.type
_entity.pdbx_description
1 polymer ?
#
loop_
_entity_poly.entity_id
_entity_poly.type
_entity_poly.pdbx_seq_one_letter_code
_entity_poly.pdbx_strand_id
1 'polypeptide(L)'
;MEQFGRDVSTRQIAEAAGVAEGTIFRAFATKEALIDAVIEDAYNVAYTCDELAQVDLGLSLEERLTAAVAILQERLRRVFALFGSLQLRKEAHDRETFRAKQQADNELLNSAIASLIAPDHDRLRLDALEAASVLRAVTFSMSHHILGDQRLNQPQQIVDLVLYGICRQRLPHRERASC
;
A
#
# COMPACT_ATOMS: atom_id res chain seq x y z
N MET A 1 -14.68 13.50 -3.02
CA MET A 1 -15.09 12.75 -1.82
C MET A 1 -14.17 13.00 -0.64
N GLU A 2 -12.87 13.13 -0.84
CA GLU A 2 -11.91 13.44 0.25
C GLU A 2 -12.21 14.74 1.02
N GLN A 3 -12.90 15.69 0.41
CA GLN A 3 -13.20 17.00 1.01
C GLN A 3 -14.49 17.06 1.85
N PHE A 4 -15.43 16.13 1.71
CA PHE A 4 -16.79 16.26 2.26
C PHE A 4 -17.26 15.11 3.16
N GLY A 5 -16.51 14.03 3.27
CA GLY A 5 -16.87 12.89 4.12
C GLY A 5 -18.18 12.18 3.72
N ARG A 6 -18.81 11.51 4.68
CA ARG A 6 -20.07 10.76 4.48
C ARG A 6 -21.28 11.65 4.16
N ASP A 7 -21.21 12.91 4.53
CA ASP A 7 -22.31 13.88 4.35
C ASP A 7 -22.33 14.49 2.93
N VAL A 8 -21.34 14.15 2.08
CA VAL A 8 -21.32 14.60 0.69
C VAL A 8 -22.61 14.14 -0.03
N SER A 9 -23.28 15.07 -0.69
CA SER A 9 -24.46 14.75 -1.51
C SER A 9 -24.03 14.21 -2.89
N THR A 10 -24.89 13.40 -3.52
CA THR A 10 -24.69 12.94 -4.90
C THR A 10 -24.55 14.10 -5.88
N ARG A 11 -25.25 15.19 -5.63
CA ARG A 11 -25.12 16.43 -6.39
C ARG A 11 -23.73 17.05 -6.31
N GLN A 12 -23.15 17.13 -5.11
CA GLN A 12 -21.78 17.63 -4.91
C GLN A 12 -20.73 16.73 -5.59
N ILE A 13 -20.95 15.40 -5.54
CA ILE A 13 -20.10 14.44 -6.24
C ILE A 13 -20.20 14.65 -7.77
N ALA A 14 -21.39 14.80 -8.31
CA ALA A 14 -21.62 15.04 -9.74
C ALA A 14 -20.96 16.34 -10.20
N GLU A 15 -21.10 17.41 -9.41
CA GLU A 15 -20.51 18.72 -9.68
C GLU A 15 -18.97 18.63 -9.67
N ALA A 16 -18.37 17.96 -8.68
CA ALA A 16 -16.93 17.72 -8.62
C ALA A 16 -16.40 16.85 -9.76
N ALA A 17 -17.20 15.91 -10.23
CA ALA A 17 -16.86 15.02 -11.35
C ALA A 17 -17.14 15.66 -12.74
N GLY A 18 -17.77 16.84 -12.79
CA GLY A 18 -18.14 17.50 -14.03
C GLY A 18 -19.24 16.77 -14.83
N VAL A 19 -20.12 16.01 -14.15
CA VAL A 19 -21.22 15.25 -14.77
C VAL A 19 -22.56 15.67 -14.21
N ALA A 20 -23.66 15.35 -14.92
CA ALA A 20 -25.00 15.53 -14.38
C ALA A 20 -25.29 14.50 -13.28
N GLU A 21 -26.02 14.90 -12.22
CA GLU A 21 -26.39 13.99 -11.13
C GLU A 21 -27.13 12.74 -11.61
N GLY A 22 -27.97 12.87 -12.63
CA GLY A 22 -28.65 11.74 -13.26
C GLY A 22 -27.68 10.73 -13.91
N THR A 23 -26.46 11.13 -14.25
CA THR A 23 -25.42 10.21 -14.76
C THR A 23 -24.91 9.31 -13.65
N ILE A 24 -24.76 9.83 -12.43
CA ILE A 24 -24.41 9.04 -11.26
C ILE A 24 -25.48 7.99 -10.97
N PHE A 25 -26.75 8.39 -10.92
CA PHE A 25 -27.86 7.46 -10.65
C PHE A 25 -28.10 6.44 -11.77
N ARG A 26 -27.63 6.71 -13.00
CA ARG A 26 -27.64 5.72 -14.06
C ARG A 26 -26.60 4.62 -13.86
N ALA A 27 -25.45 4.98 -13.26
CA ALA A 27 -24.35 4.05 -12.98
C ALA A 27 -24.51 3.33 -11.63
N PHE A 28 -25.03 4.04 -10.62
CA PHE A 28 -25.15 3.54 -9.24
C PHE A 28 -26.58 3.76 -8.74
N ALA A 29 -27.25 2.68 -8.37
CA ALA A 29 -28.67 2.74 -7.96
C ALA A 29 -28.88 3.59 -6.69
N THR A 30 -27.90 3.65 -5.80
CA THR A 30 -27.94 4.40 -4.55
C THR A 30 -26.61 5.10 -4.25
N LYS A 31 -26.62 6.04 -3.33
CA LYS A 31 -25.37 6.68 -2.82
C LYS A 31 -24.48 5.66 -2.13
N GLU A 32 -25.04 4.71 -1.41
CA GLU A 32 -24.33 3.62 -0.75
C GLU A 32 -23.59 2.77 -1.77
N ALA A 33 -24.26 2.37 -2.87
CA ALA A 33 -23.64 1.61 -3.96
C ALA A 33 -22.46 2.36 -4.62
N LEU A 34 -22.57 3.69 -4.75
CA LEU A 34 -21.47 4.52 -5.23
C LEU A 34 -20.30 4.53 -4.21
N ILE A 35 -20.59 4.68 -2.93
CA ILE A 35 -19.56 4.68 -1.87
C ILE A 35 -18.87 3.33 -1.82
N ASP A 36 -19.61 2.22 -1.88
CA ASP A 36 -19.05 0.86 -1.87
C ASP A 36 -18.14 0.64 -3.08
N ALA A 37 -18.53 1.08 -4.27
CA ALA A 37 -17.71 1.00 -5.47
C ALA A 37 -16.40 1.81 -5.35
N VAL A 38 -16.45 3.01 -4.76
CA VAL A 38 -15.25 3.83 -4.51
C VAL A 38 -14.33 3.17 -3.49
N ILE A 39 -14.89 2.55 -2.45
CA ILE A 39 -14.12 1.79 -1.46
C ILE A 39 -13.47 0.58 -2.13
N GLU A 40 -14.21 -0.17 -2.93
CA GLU A 40 -13.69 -1.33 -3.64
C GLU A 40 -12.55 -0.96 -4.60
N ASP A 41 -12.71 0.12 -5.36
CA ASP A 41 -11.67 0.64 -6.25
C ASP A 41 -10.40 1.07 -5.49
N ALA A 42 -10.55 1.77 -4.37
CA ALA A 42 -9.42 2.20 -3.54
C ALA A 42 -8.64 1.03 -2.93
N TYR A 43 -9.32 -0.09 -2.68
CA TYR A 43 -8.68 -1.34 -2.21
C TYR A 43 -8.11 -2.19 -3.34
N ASN A 44 -8.48 -1.92 -4.59
CA ASN A 44 -8.00 -2.71 -5.72
C ASN A 44 -6.47 -2.57 -5.86
N VAL A 45 -5.77 -3.69 -5.74
CA VAL A 45 -4.29 -3.72 -5.83
C VAL A 45 -3.77 -3.78 -7.26
N ALA A 46 -4.62 -4.01 -8.26
CA ALA A 46 -4.22 -4.20 -9.65
C ALA A 46 -3.39 -3.03 -10.16
N TYR A 47 -3.87 -1.79 -9.99
CA TYR A 47 -3.11 -0.60 -10.37
C TYR A 47 -1.73 -0.54 -9.72
N THR A 48 -1.65 -0.86 -8.44
CA THR A 48 -0.37 -0.86 -7.71
C THR A 48 0.57 -1.94 -8.23
N CYS A 49 0.04 -3.12 -8.55
CA CYS A 49 0.83 -4.19 -9.17
C CYS A 49 1.31 -3.79 -10.58
N ASP A 50 0.48 -3.13 -11.38
CA ASP A 50 0.86 -2.61 -12.69
C ASP A 50 1.95 -1.54 -12.59
N GLU A 51 1.84 -0.60 -11.63
CA GLU A 51 2.87 0.41 -11.37
C GLU A 51 4.20 -0.24 -10.93
N LEU A 52 4.15 -1.24 -10.04
CA LEU A 52 5.33 -2.00 -9.62
C LEU A 52 5.98 -2.74 -10.80
N ALA A 53 5.19 -3.30 -11.71
CA ALA A 53 5.68 -3.99 -12.90
C ALA A 53 6.38 -3.07 -13.92
N GLN A 54 6.15 -1.75 -13.86
CA GLN A 54 6.81 -0.74 -14.70
C GLN A 54 8.17 -0.28 -14.14
N VAL A 55 8.54 -0.67 -12.93
CA VAL A 55 9.84 -0.30 -12.36
C VAL A 55 10.96 -0.99 -13.15
N ASP A 56 11.92 -0.21 -13.62
CA ASP A 56 13.03 -0.72 -14.42
C ASP A 56 13.93 -1.66 -13.60
N LEU A 57 14.04 -2.91 -14.03
CA LEU A 57 14.91 -3.91 -13.41
C LEU A 57 16.40 -3.64 -13.62
N GLY A 58 16.77 -2.73 -14.53
CA GLY A 58 18.15 -2.27 -14.73
C GLY A 58 18.67 -1.33 -13.64
N LEU A 59 17.79 -0.80 -12.80
CA LEU A 59 18.17 0.01 -11.62
C LEU A 59 18.83 -0.87 -10.54
N SER A 60 19.55 -0.24 -9.62
CA SER A 60 20.06 -0.91 -8.42
C SER A 60 18.90 -1.42 -7.53
N LEU A 61 19.18 -2.42 -6.68
CA LEU A 61 18.18 -2.93 -5.73
C LEU A 61 17.59 -1.80 -4.88
N GLU A 62 18.44 -0.92 -4.39
CA GLU A 62 18.06 0.23 -3.55
C GLU A 62 17.10 1.18 -4.28
N GLU A 63 17.37 1.48 -5.55
CA GLU A 63 16.51 2.34 -6.38
C GLU A 63 15.18 1.68 -6.71
N ARG A 64 15.18 0.39 -7.08
CA ARG A 64 13.93 -0.38 -7.30
C ARG A 64 13.05 -0.41 -6.07
N LEU A 65 13.64 -0.69 -4.89
CA LEU A 65 12.87 -0.74 -3.65
C LEU A 65 12.39 0.64 -3.22
N THR A 66 13.16 1.69 -3.49
CA THR A 66 12.73 3.08 -3.22
C THR A 66 11.52 3.46 -4.08
N ALA A 67 11.53 3.09 -5.36
CA ALA A 67 10.39 3.26 -6.25
C ALA A 67 9.17 2.45 -5.75
N ALA A 68 9.37 1.18 -5.36
CA ALA A 68 8.31 0.35 -4.82
C ALA A 68 7.69 0.94 -3.55
N VAL A 69 8.51 1.44 -2.62
CA VAL A 69 8.02 2.10 -1.39
C VAL A 69 7.21 3.35 -1.73
N ALA A 70 7.66 4.18 -2.68
CA ALA A 70 6.92 5.38 -3.11
C ALA A 70 5.53 5.01 -3.68
N ILE A 71 5.45 3.99 -4.52
CA ILE A 71 4.20 3.47 -5.09
C ILE A 71 3.27 2.97 -3.96
N LEU A 72 3.80 2.18 -3.01
CA LEU A 72 3.02 1.68 -1.87
C LEU A 72 2.53 2.81 -0.98
N GLN A 73 3.34 3.84 -0.73
CA GLN A 73 2.95 5.01 0.07
C GLN A 73 1.83 5.81 -0.61
N GLU A 74 1.88 5.97 -1.94
CA GLU A 74 0.81 6.64 -2.68
C GLU A 74 -0.51 5.88 -2.55
N ARG A 75 -0.48 4.55 -2.68
CA ARG A 75 -1.65 3.71 -2.43
C ARG A 75 -2.19 3.88 -1.01
N LEU A 76 -1.31 3.80 0.00
CA LEU A 76 -1.71 3.95 1.41
C LEU A 76 -2.31 5.32 1.69
N ARG A 77 -1.77 6.39 1.08
CA ARG A 77 -2.30 7.75 1.21
C ARG A 77 -3.73 7.84 0.69
N ARG A 78 -4.00 7.26 -0.50
CA ARG A 78 -5.36 7.17 -1.08
C ARG A 78 -6.33 6.42 -0.16
N VAL A 79 -5.92 5.26 0.34
CA VAL A 79 -6.73 4.44 1.26
C VAL A 79 -6.99 5.18 2.57
N PHE A 80 -5.98 5.78 3.20
CA PHE A 80 -6.15 6.50 4.48
C PHE A 80 -7.00 7.76 4.33
N ALA A 81 -6.85 8.51 3.25
CA ALA A 81 -7.69 9.67 2.95
C ALA A 81 -9.16 9.28 2.85
N LEU A 82 -9.45 8.16 2.20
CA LEU A 82 -10.82 7.65 2.09
C LEU A 82 -11.39 7.23 3.46
N PHE A 83 -10.62 6.54 4.29
CA PHE A 83 -11.05 6.16 5.64
C PHE A 83 -11.33 7.37 6.54
N GLY A 84 -10.43 8.36 6.51
CA GLY A 84 -10.59 9.58 7.28
C GLY A 84 -11.85 10.35 6.88
N SER A 85 -12.14 10.42 5.58
CA SER A 85 -13.27 11.18 5.05
C SER A 85 -14.62 10.48 5.25
N LEU A 86 -14.68 9.15 5.18
CA LEU A 86 -15.94 8.39 5.21
C LEU A 86 -16.35 7.92 6.61
N GLN A 87 -15.53 8.14 7.66
CA GLN A 87 -15.76 7.64 9.02
C GLN A 87 -16.25 6.17 9.00
N LEU A 88 -15.60 5.34 8.20
CA LEU A 88 -16.02 3.97 7.96
C LEU A 88 -15.93 3.13 9.25
N ARG A 89 -16.98 3.20 10.06
CA ARG A 89 -17.30 2.12 10.98
C ARG A 89 -17.76 0.95 10.12
N LYS A 90 -16.90 -0.02 9.93
CA LYS A 90 -17.28 -1.29 9.34
C LYS A 90 -18.37 -1.91 10.22
N GLU A 91 -19.61 -1.86 9.76
CA GLU A 91 -20.61 -2.81 10.20
C GLU A 91 -20.07 -4.20 9.87
N ALA A 92 -20.18 -5.12 10.82
CA ALA A 92 -19.50 -6.41 10.83
C ALA A 92 -20.07 -7.41 9.78
N HIS A 93 -20.44 -6.94 8.58
CA HIS A 93 -20.85 -7.80 7.50
C HIS A 93 -19.61 -8.46 6.89
N ASP A 94 -19.48 -9.73 7.17
CA ASP A 94 -18.53 -10.67 6.58
C ASP A 94 -17.04 -10.35 6.79
N ARG A 95 -16.61 -10.45 8.06
CA ARG A 95 -15.19 -10.34 8.45
C ARG A 95 -14.31 -11.41 7.77
N GLU A 96 -14.87 -12.55 7.43
CA GLU A 96 -14.12 -13.66 6.86
C GLU A 96 -13.81 -13.41 5.40
N THR A 97 -14.79 -13.04 4.59
CA THR A 97 -14.61 -12.66 3.19
C THR A 97 -13.64 -11.46 3.06
N PHE A 98 -13.76 -10.48 3.94
CA PHE A 98 -12.82 -9.36 3.95
C PHE A 98 -11.39 -9.78 4.25
N ARG A 99 -11.18 -10.66 5.23
CA ARG A 99 -9.85 -11.18 5.57
C ARG A 99 -9.26 -11.99 4.42
N ALA A 100 -10.05 -12.85 3.79
CA ALA A 100 -9.62 -13.65 2.65
C ALA A 100 -9.20 -12.76 1.47
N LYS A 101 -10.01 -11.74 1.14
CA LYS A 101 -9.65 -10.75 0.09
C LYS A 101 -8.37 -10.01 0.45
N GLN A 102 -8.24 -9.54 1.69
CA GLN A 102 -7.04 -8.83 2.17
C GLN A 102 -5.78 -9.71 2.08
N GLN A 103 -5.91 -11.01 2.38
CA GLN A 103 -4.81 -11.95 2.26
C GLN A 103 -4.40 -12.14 0.79
N ALA A 104 -5.35 -12.36 -0.11
CA ALA A 104 -5.08 -12.49 -1.54
C ALA A 104 -4.42 -11.22 -2.11
N ASP A 105 -4.92 -10.03 -1.76
CA ASP A 105 -4.34 -8.75 -2.15
C ASP A 105 -2.90 -8.58 -1.63
N ASN A 106 -2.64 -9.02 -0.41
CA ASN A 106 -1.28 -9.01 0.16
C ASN A 106 -0.33 -9.96 -0.58
N GLU A 107 -0.80 -11.13 -0.98
CA GLU A 107 -0.03 -12.10 -1.76
C GLU A 107 0.33 -11.54 -3.15
N LEU A 108 -0.61 -10.89 -3.83
CA LEU A 108 -0.37 -10.21 -5.11
C LEU A 108 0.69 -9.11 -4.99
N LEU A 109 0.56 -8.24 -3.99
CA LEU A 109 1.54 -7.17 -3.74
C LEU A 109 2.92 -7.74 -3.39
N ASN A 110 2.99 -8.76 -2.52
CA ASN A 110 4.25 -9.41 -2.18
C ASN A 110 4.91 -10.02 -3.41
N SER A 111 4.14 -10.67 -4.29
CA SER A 111 4.65 -11.26 -5.52
C SER A 111 5.19 -10.18 -6.48
N ALA A 112 4.49 -9.07 -6.64
CA ALA A 112 4.93 -7.96 -7.47
C ALA A 112 6.24 -7.34 -6.94
N ILE A 113 6.35 -7.12 -5.63
CA ILE A 113 7.57 -6.59 -4.99
C ILE A 113 8.71 -7.63 -5.08
N ALA A 114 8.41 -8.91 -4.88
CA ALA A 114 9.41 -9.99 -4.96
C ALA A 114 10.04 -10.06 -6.35
N SER A 115 9.30 -9.76 -7.42
CA SER A 115 9.84 -9.67 -8.77
C SER A 115 10.90 -8.57 -8.92
N LEU A 116 10.79 -7.47 -8.17
CA LEU A 116 11.80 -6.41 -8.13
C LEU A 116 13.05 -6.79 -7.32
N ILE A 117 12.91 -7.73 -6.39
CA ILE A 117 13.99 -8.23 -5.52
C ILE A 117 14.75 -9.38 -6.19
N ALA A 118 14.05 -10.20 -6.98
CA ALA A 118 14.57 -11.46 -7.53
C ALA A 118 15.94 -11.35 -8.23
N PRO A 119 16.28 -10.27 -9.00
CA PRO A 119 17.60 -10.14 -9.60
C PRO A 119 18.77 -10.10 -8.60
N ASP A 120 18.51 -9.71 -7.36
CA ASP A 120 19.52 -9.55 -6.30
C ASP A 120 19.30 -10.51 -5.12
N HIS A 121 18.57 -11.61 -5.30
CA HIS A 121 18.20 -12.51 -4.21
C HIS A 121 19.41 -13.02 -3.40
N ASP A 122 20.56 -13.25 -4.05
CA ASP A 122 21.80 -13.71 -3.41
C ASP A 122 22.38 -12.69 -2.41
N ARG A 123 21.99 -11.41 -2.50
CA ARG A 123 22.42 -10.35 -1.58
C ARG A 123 21.64 -10.33 -0.27
N LEU A 124 20.52 -11.05 -0.19
CA LEU A 124 19.57 -10.99 0.90
C LEU A 124 19.66 -12.27 1.77
N ARG A 125 19.32 -12.13 3.04
CA ARG A 125 19.21 -13.24 3.99
C ARG A 125 17.85 -13.95 3.94
N LEU A 126 16.84 -13.24 3.44
CA LEU A 126 15.48 -13.72 3.28
C LEU A 126 15.24 -14.05 1.82
N ASP A 127 14.31 -14.93 1.54
CA ASP A 127 13.85 -15.11 0.17
C ASP A 127 13.10 -13.86 -0.32
N ALA A 128 12.86 -13.77 -1.63
CA ALA A 128 12.28 -12.58 -2.23
C ALA A 128 10.86 -12.27 -1.72
N LEU A 129 10.05 -13.29 -1.42
CA LEU A 129 8.69 -13.10 -0.91
C LEU A 129 8.70 -12.66 0.57
N GLU A 130 9.58 -13.25 1.37
CA GLU A 130 9.78 -12.85 2.76
C GLU A 130 10.27 -11.40 2.83
N ALA A 131 11.27 -11.04 2.02
CA ALA A 131 11.81 -9.68 1.94
C ALA A 131 10.74 -8.67 1.48
N ALA A 132 9.94 -9.03 0.48
CA ALA A 132 8.79 -8.23 0.03
C ALA A 132 7.75 -8.00 1.13
N SER A 133 7.43 -9.06 1.89
CA SER A 133 6.50 -8.98 3.03
C SER A 133 7.00 -8.04 4.11
N VAL A 134 8.30 -8.11 4.45
CA VAL A 134 8.94 -7.21 5.43
C VAL A 134 8.91 -5.77 4.92
N LEU A 135 9.33 -5.51 3.67
CA LEU A 135 9.32 -4.17 3.09
C LEU A 135 7.92 -3.56 3.15
N ARG A 136 6.90 -4.31 2.72
CA ARG A 136 5.51 -3.86 2.72
C ARG A 136 5.02 -3.57 4.14
N ALA A 137 5.30 -4.43 5.12
CA ALA A 137 4.89 -4.23 6.51
C ALA A 137 5.54 -3.00 7.13
N VAL A 138 6.86 -2.79 6.91
CA VAL A 138 7.57 -1.60 7.39
C VAL A 138 7.04 -0.35 6.70
N THR A 139 6.81 -0.38 5.38
CA THR A 139 6.23 0.74 4.64
C THR A 139 4.87 1.13 5.21
N PHE A 140 3.98 0.15 5.45
CA PHE A 140 2.67 0.41 6.06
C PHE A 140 2.81 1.07 7.43
N SER A 141 3.64 0.49 8.31
CA SER A 141 3.83 0.98 9.68
C SER A 141 4.40 2.40 9.70
N MET A 142 5.41 2.70 8.87
CA MET A 142 6.03 4.02 8.80
C MET A 142 5.15 5.07 8.12
N SER A 143 4.26 4.67 7.24
CA SER A 143 3.34 5.58 6.53
C SER A 143 2.04 5.85 7.29
N HIS A 144 1.75 5.07 8.32
CA HIS A 144 0.52 5.24 9.10
C HIS A 144 0.64 6.44 10.04
N HIS A 145 -0.30 7.38 9.95
CA HIS A 145 -0.24 8.67 10.67
C HIS A 145 -0.19 8.59 12.21
N ILE A 146 -0.65 7.46 12.78
CA ILE A 146 -0.60 7.23 14.24
C ILE A 146 0.64 6.41 14.64
N LEU A 147 1.06 5.43 13.81
CA LEU A 147 2.12 4.50 14.14
C LEU A 147 3.49 4.96 13.66
N GLY A 148 3.52 5.67 12.52
CA GLY A 148 4.75 6.08 11.87
C GLY A 148 5.32 7.41 12.41
N ASP A 149 6.63 7.55 12.37
CA ASP A 149 7.31 8.82 12.60
C ASP A 149 7.48 9.55 11.25
N GLN A 150 6.85 10.71 11.12
CA GLN A 150 6.90 11.51 9.89
C GLN A 150 8.32 11.91 9.47
N ARG A 151 9.28 11.87 10.39
CA ARG A 151 10.71 12.13 10.10
C ARG A 151 11.42 10.96 9.42
N LEU A 152 10.83 9.76 9.48
CA LEU A 152 11.40 8.51 8.95
C LEU A 152 10.53 7.89 7.84
N ASN A 153 9.67 8.67 7.21
CA ASN A 153 8.73 8.15 6.22
C ASN A 153 9.15 8.39 4.75
N GLN A 154 10.33 8.93 4.51
CA GLN A 154 10.82 9.05 3.13
C GLN A 154 11.11 7.67 2.54
N PRO A 155 10.77 7.39 1.27
CA PRO A 155 10.97 6.09 0.65
C PRO A 155 12.39 5.53 0.85
N GLN A 156 13.41 6.33 0.60
CA GLN A 156 14.81 5.93 0.78
C GLN A 156 15.13 5.55 2.21
N GLN A 157 14.64 6.28 3.22
CA GLN A 157 14.87 5.98 4.64
C GLN A 157 14.25 4.64 5.04
N ILE A 158 13.08 4.31 4.50
CA ILE A 158 12.41 3.02 4.74
C ILE A 158 13.25 1.89 4.13
N VAL A 159 13.74 2.07 2.91
CA VAL A 159 14.61 1.09 2.23
C VAL A 159 15.91 0.90 3.01
N ASP A 160 16.56 1.98 3.42
CA ASP A 160 17.79 1.92 4.22
C ASP A 160 17.56 1.17 5.54
N LEU A 161 16.43 1.42 6.21
CA LEU A 161 16.05 0.71 7.42
C LEU A 161 15.87 -0.78 7.18
N VAL A 162 15.21 -1.18 6.09
CA VAL A 162 14.95 -2.58 5.76
C VAL A 162 16.24 -3.30 5.34
N LEU A 163 17.06 -2.68 4.50
CA LEU A 163 18.28 -3.31 3.98
C LEU A 163 19.44 -3.32 4.97
N TYR A 164 19.60 -2.24 5.74
CA TYR A 164 20.79 -2.03 6.58
C TYR A 164 20.47 -2.01 8.07
N GLY A 165 19.19 -1.89 8.46
CA GLY A 165 18.75 -1.82 9.84
C GLY A 165 19.11 -0.47 10.51
N ILE A 166 19.13 -0.45 11.84
CA ILE A 166 19.36 0.76 12.66
C ILE A 166 20.83 0.95 13.08
N CYS A 167 21.71 0.01 12.75
CA CYS A 167 23.12 0.07 13.12
C CYS A 167 23.93 0.83 12.07
N ARG A 168 24.86 1.70 12.50
CA ARG A 168 25.79 2.44 11.61
C ARG A 168 26.81 1.56 10.90
N GLN A 169 27.13 0.39 11.46
CA GLN A 169 28.02 -0.60 10.88
C GLN A 169 27.39 -1.97 11.00
N ARG A 170 27.53 -2.81 9.97
CA ARG A 170 27.24 -4.24 10.11
C ARG A 170 28.11 -4.75 11.26
N LEU A 171 27.51 -5.18 12.36
CA LEU A 171 28.23 -5.96 13.35
C LEU A 171 28.80 -7.20 12.63
N PRO A 172 30.13 -7.47 12.71
CA PRO A 172 30.68 -8.67 12.14
C PRO A 172 29.91 -9.86 12.71
N HIS A 173 29.54 -10.80 11.84
CA HIS A 173 28.89 -12.05 12.24
C HIS A 173 29.74 -12.63 13.38
N ARG A 174 29.18 -12.70 14.59
CA ARG A 174 29.75 -13.56 15.62
C ARG A 174 29.63 -14.99 15.09
N GLU A 175 30.72 -15.53 14.59
CA GLU A 175 30.86 -16.99 14.46
C GLU A 175 30.45 -17.57 15.80
N ARG A 176 29.37 -18.35 15.81
CA ARG A 176 29.06 -19.17 16.99
C ARG A 176 30.22 -20.14 17.14
N ALA A 177 31.11 -19.83 18.06
CA ALA A 177 32.09 -20.80 18.50
C ALA A 177 31.29 -22.03 18.96
N SER A 178 31.41 -23.11 18.20
CA SER A 178 30.98 -24.43 18.61
C SER A 178 31.79 -24.82 19.81
N CYS A 179 31.19 -24.89 21.00
CA CYS A 179 31.65 -25.75 22.08
C CYS A 179 31.00 -27.09 21.97
#